data_510a2db2ad591313026c8ed1b5f40c4b
#
_entry.id   510a2db2ad591313026c8ed1b5f40c4b
#
_cell.length_a   1.000
_cell.length_b   1.000
_cell.length_c   1.000
_cell.angle_alpha   90.00
_cell.angle_beta   90.00
_cell.angle_gamma   90.00
#
_symmetry.space_group_name_H-M   'P 1'
#
loop_
_entity.id
_entity.type
_entity.pdbx_description
1 polymer ?
#
loop_
_entity_poly.entity_id
_entity_poly.type
_entity_poly.pdbx_seq_one_letter_code
_entity_poly.pdbx_strand_id
1 'polypeptide(L)'
;MRRWVGIPALATLLLLTIGTLAWSQPRPLAWGVIIGRSPTLTAQFWNPILRYVSERSGVPLQLKVAPTGPEHTAMVRRGELHFLYSNHNFIKENEKSGYRVFGRPKGDTQSGEIVVLKDSPIRELSELEGKEVVFPHTAAFLGYHLPMDALMRRNIHVRPIFAGNQEGAITQLKTGRTVAAGLNAEVLKAYAEREHLAYRVLWGSEKYLNLALSAHPSVPADTVAAVRTALLEMADDPEGAKVLAVAAEAVKAPPLVFIPAKDSDFDNMRRFYRTTPVKIELQ
;
A
#
# COMPACT_ATOMS: atom_id res chain seq x y z
N MET A 1 26.50 62.89 70.86
CA MET A 1 27.06 62.14 69.73
C MET A 1 26.53 60.71 69.79
N ARG A 2 25.52 60.37 69.01
CA ARG A 2 24.98 58.99 68.92
C ARG A 2 25.10 58.55 67.44
N ARG A 3 25.97 57.54 67.22
CA ARG A 3 26.16 56.88 65.93
C ARG A 3 25.04 55.87 65.70
N TRP A 4 24.30 56.06 64.63
CA TRP A 4 23.35 55.04 64.12
C TRP A 4 24.10 54.05 63.20
N VAL A 5 24.04 52.79 63.54
CA VAL A 5 24.57 51.69 62.70
C VAL A 5 23.36 51.12 61.91
N GLY A 6 23.42 51.33 60.60
CA GLY A 6 22.41 50.80 59.71
C GLY A 6 22.68 49.31 59.40
N ILE A 7 21.64 48.51 59.51
CA ILE A 7 21.62 47.10 59.15
C ILE A 7 21.24 46.99 57.67
N PRO A 8 22.02 46.33 56.79
CA PRO A 8 21.56 46.13 55.43
C PRO A 8 20.55 44.95 55.38
N ALA A 9 19.36 45.18 54.85
CA ALA A 9 18.36 44.19 54.56
C ALA A 9 18.82 43.34 53.37
N LEU A 10 19.13 42.05 53.60
CA LEU A 10 19.38 41.05 52.57
C LEU A 10 18.05 40.63 51.93
N ALA A 11 17.75 41.17 50.73
CA ALA A 11 16.63 40.70 49.93
C ALA A 11 17.00 39.39 49.25
N THR A 12 16.49 38.30 49.77
CA THR A 12 16.64 36.94 49.18
C THR A 12 15.70 36.85 47.99
N LEU A 13 16.24 36.95 46.79
CA LEU A 13 15.49 36.77 45.53
C LEU A 13 15.29 35.25 45.28
N LEU A 14 14.11 34.75 45.56
CA LEU A 14 13.70 33.37 45.28
C LEU A 14 13.38 33.25 43.77
N LEU A 15 14.36 32.78 43.00
CA LEU A 15 14.16 32.44 41.59
C LEU A 15 13.37 31.13 41.48
N LEU A 16 12.05 31.24 41.25
CA LEU A 16 11.19 30.15 40.86
C LEU A 16 11.55 29.73 39.42
N THR A 17 12.39 28.69 39.29
CA THR A 17 12.61 28.01 38.00
C THR A 17 11.37 27.23 37.65
N ILE A 18 10.46 27.81 36.85
CA ILE A 18 9.37 27.10 36.19
C ILE A 18 10.03 26.22 35.15
N GLY A 19 10.30 24.96 35.50
CA GLY A 19 10.70 23.93 34.55
C GLY A 19 9.56 23.72 33.55
N THR A 20 9.70 24.26 32.36
CA THR A 20 8.84 23.89 31.23
C THR A 20 9.07 22.42 30.96
N LEU A 21 8.16 21.57 31.42
CA LEU A 21 8.05 20.20 30.96
C LEU A 21 7.81 20.28 29.44
N ALA A 22 8.89 20.19 28.68
CA ALA A 22 8.81 19.99 27.25
C ALA A 22 8.10 18.63 27.03
N TRP A 23 6.80 18.67 26.80
CA TRP A 23 6.05 17.52 26.35
C TRP A 23 6.66 17.12 25.00
N SER A 24 7.51 16.09 25.03
CA SER A 24 7.99 15.48 23.80
C SER A 24 6.77 15.00 23.02
N GLN A 25 6.46 15.67 21.92
CA GLN A 25 5.42 15.23 21.03
C GLN A 25 5.70 13.75 20.64
N PRO A 26 4.75 12.85 20.81
CA PRO A 26 4.96 11.46 20.44
C PRO A 26 5.38 11.38 18.98
N ARG A 27 6.44 10.62 18.69
CA ARG A 27 6.90 10.45 17.29
C ARG A 27 5.79 9.80 16.49
N PRO A 28 5.47 10.37 15.30
CA PRO A 28 4.42 9.80 14.45
C PRO A 28 4.74 8.34 14.06
N LEU A 29 3.71 7.49 14.08
CA LEU A 29 3.82 6.12 13.61
C LEU A 29 3.80 6.09 12.08
N ALA A 30 4.72 5.33 11.49
CA ALA A 30 4.85 5.22 10.04
C ALA A 30 3.69 4.42 9.43
N TRP A 31 2.98 5.03 8.50
CA TRP A 31 1.95 4.41 7.67
C TRP A 31 2.53 4.09 6.29
N GLY A 32 2.76 2.82 6.01
CA GLY A 32 3.30 2.33 4.74
C GLY A 32 2.20 2.05 3.73
N VAL A 33 2.42 2.51 2.50
CA VAL A 33 1.49 2.27 1.39
C VAL A 33 2.23 1.62 0.23
N ILE A 34 1.63 0.56 -0.34
CA ILE A 34 2.16 -0.09 -1.54
C ILE A 34 2.20 0.89 -2.71
N ILE A 35 3.20 0.75 -3.57
CA ILE A 35 3.37 1.59 -4.76
C ILE A 35 2.31 1.22 -5.82
N GLY A 36 1.36 2.08 -6.03
CA GLY A 36 0.34 1.94 -7.08
C GLY A 36 0.19 3.21 -7.93
N ARG A 37 0.68 4.35 -7.41
CA ARG A 37 0.65 5.68 -8.03
C ARG A 37 1.97 6.40 -7.82
N SER A 38 2.14 7.55 -8.47
CA SER A 38 3.28 8.42 -8.18
C SER A 38 3.31 8.85 -6.70
N PRO A 39 4.48 9.15 -6.13
CA PRO A 39 4.59 9.62 -4.75
C PRO A 39 3.69 10.82 -4.45
N THR A 40 3.59 11.78 -5.38
CA THR A 40 2.73 12.97 -5.24
C THR A 40 1.25 12.60 -5.13
N LEU A 41 0.73 11.76 -6.03
CA LEU A 41 -0.66 11.31 -5.99
C LEU A 41 -0.94 10.44 -4.77
N THR A 42 0.03 9.62 -4.35
CA THR A 42 -0.07 8.84 -3.12
C THR A 42 -0.21 9.75 -1.90
N ALA A 43 0.59 10.82 -1.83
CA ALA A 43 0.52 11.79 -0.74
C ALA A 43 -0.79 12.61 -0.77
N GLN A 44 -1.24 13.05 -1.94
CA GLN A 44 -2.52 13.76 -2.10
C GLN A 44 -3.70 12.91 -1.64
N PHE A 45 -3.66 11.61 -1.89
CA PHE A 45 -4.69 10.68 -1.44
C PHE A 45 -4.61 10.38 0.06
N TRP A 46 -3.44 9.99 0.56
CA TRP A 46 -3.31 9.45 1.92
C TRP A 46 -3.16 10.50 3.01
N ASN A 47 -2.52 11.65 2.75
CA ASN A 47 -2.30 12.65 3.80
C ASN A 47 -3.58 13.20 4.42
N PRO A 48 -4.65 13.53 3.66
CA PRO A 48 -5.92 13.93 4.26
C PRO A 48 -6.54 12.83 5.13
N ILE A 49 -6.51 11.59 4.67
CA ILE A 49 -7.03 10.41 5.40
C ILE A 49 -6.25 10.22 6.71
N LEU A 50 -4.92 10.23 6.65
CA LEU A 50 -4.08 10.05 7.83
C LEU A 50 -4.20 11.19 8.83
N ARG A 51 -4.43 12.41 8.38
CA ARG A 51 -4.71 13.55 9.26
C ARG A 51 -6.01 13.31 10.04
N TYR A 52 -7.10 13.02 9.34
CA TYR A 52 -8.39 12.70 9.95
C TYR A 52 -8.26 11.54 10.97
N VAL A 53 -7.62 10.43 10.56
CA VAL A 53 -7.42 9.27 11.43
C VAL A 53 -6.57 9.65 12.66
N SER A 54 -5.53 10.46 12.49
CA SER A 54 -4.69 10.93 13.61
C SER A 54 -5.48 11.76 14.61
N GLU A 55 -6.31 12.68 14.12
CA GLU A 55 -7.18 13.55 14.96
C GLU A 55 -8.22 12.74 15.72
N ARG A 56 -8.88 11.78 15.06
CA ARG A 56 -9.93 10.94 15.64
C ARG A 56 -9.41 9.87 16.59
N SER A 57 -8.25 9.29 16.32
CA SER A 57 -7.65 8.25 17.15
C SER A 57 -6.74 8.79 18.27
N GLY A 58 -6.30 10.05 18.18
CA GLY A 58 -5.26 10.60 19.05
C GLY A 58 -3.85 10.05 18.76
N VAL A 59 -3.68 9.26 17.70
CA VAL A 59 -2.41 8.61 17.31
C VAL A 59 -1.79 9.35 16.14
N PRO A 60 -0.65 10.04 16.30
CA PRO A 60 0.02 10.71 15.19
C PRO A 60 0.47 9.70 14.13
N LEU A 61 0.01 9.84 12.89
CA LEU A 61 0.37 9.01 11.76
C LEU A 61 1.12 9.81 10.70
N GLN A 62 2.14 9.21 10.10
CA GLN A 62 2.90 9.81 9.01
C GLN A 62 3.01 8.84 7.83
N LEU A 63 2.65 9.33 6.64
CA LEU A 63 2.82 8.58 5.40
C LEU A 63 4.30 8.29 5.14
N LYS A 64 4.61 7.04 4.82
CA LYS A 64 5.93 6.61 4.39
C LYS A 64 5.80 5.82 3.08
N VAL A 65 6.34 6.36 1.99
CA VAL A 65 6.31 5.76 0.67
C VAL A 65 7.72 5.34 0.30
N ALA A 66 7.90 4.08 -0.05
CA ALA A 66 9.16 3.57 -0.56
C ALA A 66 9.42 4.07 -1.99
N PRO A 67 10.68 4.25 -2.41
CA PRO A 67 11.00 4.65 -3.79
C PRO A 67 10.70 3.56 -4.82
N THR A 68 10.77 2.29 -4.44
CA THR A 68 10.54 1.13 -5.32
C THR A 68 9.72 0.04 -4.63
N GLY A 69 9.12 -0.87 -5.42
CA GLY A 69 8.41 -2.05 -4.91
C GLY A 69 9.29 -2.97 -4.05
N PRO A 70 10.49 -3.35 -4.52
CA PRO A 70 11.44 -4.11 -3.71
C PRO A 70 11.81 -3.43 -2.39
N GLU A 71 12.04 -2.11 -2.38
CA GLU A 71 12.32 -1.38 -1.13
C GLU A 71 11.11 -1.39 -0.19
N HIS A 72 9.87 -1.24 -0.71
CA HIS A 72 8.68 -1.42 0.13
C HIS A 72 8.64 -2.82 0.76
N THR A 73 8.94 -3.87 -0.02
CA THR A 73 9.04 -5.24 0.49
C THR A 73 10.08 -5.35 1.62
N ALA A 74 11.25 -4.74 1.42
CA ALA A 74 12.33 -4.73 2.41
C ALA A 74 11.95 -3.97 3.69
N MET A 75 11.29 -2.81 3.58
CA MET A 75 10.79 -2.04 4.73
C MET A 75 9.75 -2.83 5.55
N VAL A 76 8.84 -3.56 4.89
CA VAL A 76 7.89 -4.47 5.56
C VAL A 76 8.67 -5.55 6.32
N ARG A 77 9.65 -6.19 5.69
CA ARG A 77 10.48 -7.24 6.32
C ARG A 77 11.24 -6.75 7.55
N ARG A 78 11.74 -5.51 7.51
CA ARG A 78 12.48 -4.90 8.63
C ARG A 78 11.58 -4.33 9.74
N GLY A 79 10.23 -4.36 9.53
CA GLY A 79 9.28 -3.80 10.50
C GLY A 79 9.34 -2.28 10.65
N GLU A 80 9.81 -1.56 9.64
CA GLU A 80 9.94 -0.10 9.66
C GLU A 80 8.62 0.65 9.56
N LEU A 81 7.57 -0.06 9.15
CA LEU A 81 6.24 0.49 8.94
C LEU A 81 5.33 0.00 10.08
N HIS A 82 4.78 0.90 10.86
CA HIS A 82 3.92 0.56 12.00
C HIS A 82 2.54 0.07 11.55
N PHE A 83 2.02 0.70 10.50
CA PHE A 83 0.79 0.32 9.83
C PHE A 83 1.04 0.15 8.34
N LEU A 84 0.25 -0.70 7.70
CA LEU A 84 0.35 -1.00 6.26
C LEU A 84 -1.01 -0.89 5.57
N TYR A 85 -0.98 -0.32 4.37
CA TYR A 85 -1.94 -0.58 3.31
C TYR A 85 -1.19 -1.31 2.19
N SER A 86 -1.14 -2.62 2.27
CA SER A 86 -0.25 -3.44 1.43
C SER A 86 -0.68 -4.91 1.44
N ASN A 87 -0.11 -5.68 0.52
CA ASN A 87 -0.16 -7.13 0.51
C ASN A 87 1.25 -7.77 0.68
N HIS A 88 2.30 -6.95 0.83
CA HIS A 88 3.68 -7.44 0.95
C HIS A 88 3.97 -8.13 2.29
N ASN A 89 3.13 -7.94 3.31
CA ASN A 89 3.20 -8.69 4.56
C ASN A 89 2.85 -10.18 4.39
N PHE A 90 2.21 -10.59 3.27
CA PHE A 90 1.89 -11.98 2.96
C PHE A 90 2.99 -12.71 2.20
N ILE A 91 4.02 -12.00 1.71
CA ILE A 91 5.22 -12.60 1.13
C ILE A 91 5.87 -13.49 2.20
N LYS A 92 6.22 -14.72 1.84
CA LYS A 92 6.72 -15.75 2.77
C LYS A 92 7.83 -15.25 3.69
N GLU A 93 8.78 -14.52 3.14
CA GLU A 93 9.93 -13.96 3.87
C GLU A 93 9.52 -12.84 4.83
N ASN A 94 8.41 -12.16 4.56
CA ASN A 94 7.88 -11.07 5.36
C ASN A 94 6.91 -11.54 6.44
N GLU A 95 6.38 -12.76 6.38
CA GLU A 95 5.48 -13.30 7.41
C GLU A 95 6.11 -13.26 8.81
N LYS A 96 7.43 -13.38 8.89
CA LYS A 96 8.18 -13.31 10.16
C LYS A 96 8.09 -11.95 10.86
N SER A 97 7.78 -10.88 10.13
CA SER A 97 7.57 -9.55 10.71
C SER A 97 6.29 -9.47 11.57
N GLY A 98 5.40 -10.46 11.47
CA GLY A 98 4.28 -10.65 12.38
C GLY A 98 3.14 -9.67 12.22
N TYR A 99 3.04 -8.92 11.13
CA TYR A 99 1.91 -8.03 10.88
C TYR A 99 0.58 -8.75 11.00
N ARG A 100 -0.41 -8.08 11.61
CA ARG A 100 -1.76 -8.58 11.79
C ARG A 100 -2.76 -7.73 11.04
N VAL A 101 -3.63 -8.37 10.26
CA VAL A 101 -4.70 -7.71 9.52
C VAL A 101 -5.80 -7.27 10.47
N PHE A 102 -6.26 -6.02 10.31
CA PHE A 102 -7.38 -5.47 11.05
C PHE A 102 -8.50 -4.91 10.16
N GLY A 103 -8.24 -4.77 8.85
CA GLY A 103 -9.21 -4.24 7.90
C GLY A 103 -8.75 -4.39 6.44
N ARG A 104 -9.62 -3.98 5.54
CA ARG A 104 -9.36 -3.93 4.09
C ARG A 104 -10.23 -2.87 3.42
N PRO A 105 -9.91 -2.41 2.20
CA PRO A 105 -10.89 -1.66 1.42
C PRO A 105 -12.12 -2.54 1.12
N LYS A 106 -13.30 -1.92 1.17
CA LYS A 106 -14.54 -2.53 0.66
C LYS A 106 -14.42 -2.66 -0.85
N GLY A 107 -14.80 -3.79 -1.39
CA GLY A 107 -14.76 -4.06 -2.83
C GLY A 107 -14.69 -5.55 -3.09
N ASP A 108 -14.83 -5.90 -4.36
CA ASP A 108 -14.76 -7.28 -4.81
C ASP A 108 -13.33 -7.83 -4.79
N THR A 109 -13.24 -9.13 -4.81
CA THR A 109 -11.98 -9.81 -5.07
C THR A 109 -11.47 -9.50 -6.48
N GLN A 110 -10.15 -9.44 -6.63
CA GLN A 110 -9.48 -9.07 -7.87
C GLN A 110 -8.66 -10.24 -8.41
N SER A 111 -8.40 -10.25 -9.72
CA SER A 111 -7.57 -11.25 -10.39
C SER A 111 -6.42 -10.64 -11.17
N GLY A 112 -5.39 -11.46 -11.41
CA GLY A 112 -4.35 -11.17 -12.39
C GLY A 112 -4.71 -11.76 -13.74
N GLU A 113 -4.37 -11.07 -14.81
CA GLU A 113 -4.62 -11.54 -16.18
C GLU A 113 -3.36 -11.43 -17.04
N ILE A 114 -3.26 -12.33 -18.02
CA ILE A 114 -2.34 -12.18 -19.17
C ILE A 114 -3.22 -11.87 -20.37
N VAL A 115 -2.92 -10.75 -21.02
CA VAL A 115 -3.75 -10.22 -22.10
C VAL A 115 -2.93 -9.84 -23.32
N VAL A 116 -3.62 -9.83 -24.48
CA VAL A 116 -3.10 -9.33 -25.76
C VAL A 116 -4.12 -8.36 -26.35
N LEU A 117 -3.73 -7.55 -27.35
CA LEU A 117 -4.70 -6.78 -28.12
C LEU A 117 -5.68 -7.70 -28.82
N LYS A 118 -6.91 -7.25 -29.02
CA LYS A 118 -7.98 -8.05 -29.64
C LYS A 118 -7.57 -8.63 -31.00
N ASP A 119 -6.86 -7.85 -31.81
CA ASP A 119 -6.42 -8.22 -33.16
C ASP A 119 -5.09 -8.95 -33.18
N SER A 120 -4.49 -9.21 -32.02
CA SER A 120 -3.25 -10.00 -31.93
C SER A 120 -3.42 -11.37 -32.57
N PRO A 121 -2.43 -11.89 -33.31
CA PRO A 121 -2.45 -13.26 -33.80
C PRO A 121 -2.35 -14.30 -32.69
N ILE A 122 -1.80 -13.93 -31.52
CA ILE A 122 -1.58 -14.82 -30.37
C ILE A 122 -2.94 -15.20 -29.76
N ARG A 123 -3.23 -16.49 -29.67
CA ARG A 123 -4.48 -17.05 -29.17
C ARG A 123 -4.33 -17.82 -27.86
N GLU A 124 -3.15 -18.34 -27.59
CA GLU A 124 -2.84 -19.22 -26.47
C GLU A 124 -1.58 -18.78 -25.73
N LEU A 125 -1.48 -19.16 -24.44
CA LEU A 125 -0.29 -18.86 -23.62
C LEU A 125 0.99 -19.43 -24.18
N SER A 126 0.95 -20.64 -24.75
CA SER A 126 2.08 -21.34 -25.36
C SER A 126 2.78 -20.52 -26.46
N GLU A 127 2.03 -19.67 -27.17
CA GLU A 127 2.56 -18.80 -28.21
C GLU A 127 3.38 -17.61 -27.67
N LEU A 128 3.39 -17.44 -26.34
CA LEU A 128 4.24 -16.44 -25.68
C LEU A 128 5.67 -16.89 -25.44
N GLU A 129 6.00 -18.18 -25.74
CA GLU A 129 7.37 -18.69 -25.58
C GLU A 129 8.39 -17.77 -26.29
N GLY A 130 9.43 -17.36 -25.54
CA GLY A 130 10.50 -16.47 -26.03
C GLY A 130 10.11 -15.04 -26.32
N LYS A 131 8.84 -14.63 -26.13
CA LYS A 131 8.36 -13.29 -26.45
C LYS A 131 8.57 -12.31 -25.30
N GLU A 132 8.54 -11.02 -25.62
CA GLU A 132 8.50 -9.94 -24.63
C GLU A 132 7.09 -9.76 -24.11
N VAL A 133 6.95 -9.87 -22.79
CA VAL A 133 5.70 -9.62 -22.08
C VAL A 133 5.94 -8.52 -21.06
N VAL A 134 5.11 -7.50 -21.08
CA VAL A 134 5.24 -6.37 -20.15
C VAL A 134 4.46 -6.62 -18.85
N PHE A 135 5.07 -6.20 -17.76
CA PHE A 135 4.50 -6.25 -16.41
C PHE A 135 4.66 -4.88 -15.73
N PRO A 136 3.87 -4.57 -14.69
CA PRO A 136 3.99 -3.30 -13.98
C PRO A 136 5.36 -3.11 -13.32
N HIS A 137 5.71 -4.00 -12.41
CA HIS A 137 7.00 -4.05 -11.69
C HIS A 137 7.15 -5.43 -11.00
N THR A 138 8.36 -5.74 -10.56
CA THR A 138 8.74 -7.06 -9.99
C THR A 138 7.99 -7.42 -8.69
N ALA A 139 7.44 -6.42 -7.96
CA ALA A 139 6.69 -6.65 -6.73
C ALA A 139 5.14 -6.61 -6.92
N ALA A 140 4.64 -6.59 -8.17
CA ALA A 140 3.20 -6.54 -8.45
C ALA A 140 2.55 -7.90 -8.31
N PHE A 141 1.76 -8.14 -7.25
CA PHE A 141 1.10 -9.42 -7.01
C PHE A 141 0.22 -9.85 -8.18
N LEU A 142 -0.84 -9.08 -8.46
CA LEU A 142 -1.80 -9.42 -9.52
C LEU A 142 -1.23 -9.25 -10.93
N GLY A 143 -0.36 -8.23 -11.13
CA GLY A 143 0.14 -7.90 -12.45
C GLY A 143 1.43 -8.62 -12.87
N TYR A 144 2.13 -9.27 -11.93
CA TYR A 144 3.39 -9.96 -12.23
C TYR A 144 3.48 -11.35 -11.58
N HIS A 145 3.33 -11.45 -10.24
CA HIS A 145 3.58 -12.74 -9.58
C HIS A 145 2.60 -13.81 -10.05
N LEU A 146 1.30 -13.52 -10.11
CA LEU A 146 0.31 -14.48 -10.59
C LEU A 146 0.49 -14.84 -12.08
N PRO A 147 0.65 -13.87 -13.01
CA PRO A 147 0.95 -14.15 -14.40
C PRO A 147 2.22 -14.97 -14.61
N MET A 148 3.33 -14.60 -13.94
CA MET A 148 4.59 -15.33 -14.04
C MET A 148 4.51 -16.74 -13.48
N ASP A 149 3.82 -16.93 -12.34
CA ASP A 149 3.57 -18.27 -11.78
C ASP A 149 2.86 -19.17 -12.80
N ALA A 150 1.84 -18.61 -13.46
CA ALA A 150 1.08 -19.34 -14.48
C ALA A 150 1.93 -19.76 -15.69
N LEU A 151 2.82 -18.87 -16.15
CA LEU A 151 3.74 -19.15 -17.25
C LEU A 151 4.79 -20.20 -16.81
N MET A 152 5.45 -20.01 -15.67
CA MET A 152 6.48 -20.89 -15.16
C MET A 152 5.96 -22.31 -14.90
N ARG A 153 4.77 -22.47 -14.32
CA ARG A 153 4.14 -23.79 -14.11
C ARG A 153 3.80 -24.53 -15.41
N ARG A 154 3.73 -23.82 -16.52
CA ARG A 154 3.50 -24.36 -17.87
C ARG A 154 4.77 -24.52 -18.70
N ASN A 155 5.95 -24.25 -18.08
CA ASN A 155 7.24 -24.19 -18.76
C ASN A 155 7.26 -23.22 -19.95
N ILE A 156 6.56 -22.10 -19.85
CA ILE A 156 6.56 -21.04 -20.86
C ILE A 156 7.53 -19.95 -20.40
N HIS A 157 8.60 -19.72 -21.17
CA HIS A 157 9.67 -18.79 -20.84
C HIS A 157 9.49 -17.52 -21.65
N VAL A 158 9.14 -16.43 -20.98
CA VAL A 158 9.00 -15.10 -21.59
C VAL A 158 10.18 -14.20 -21.21
N ARG A 159 10.39 -13.12 -21.97
CA ARG A 159 11.30 -12.03 -21.59
C ARG A 159 10.48 -10.95 -20.89
N PRO A 160 10.58 -10.81 -19.54
CA PRO A 160 9.81 -9.82 -18.81
C PRO A 160 10.34 -8.41 -19.04
N ILE A 161 9.44 -7.48 -19.37
CA ILE A 161 9.68 -6.05 -19.45
C ILE A 161 8.91 -5.37 -18.34
N PHE A 162 9.51 -4.42 -17.62
CA PHE A 162 8.85 -3.71 -16.53
C PHE A 162 8.61 -2.25 -16.88
N ALA A 163 7.35 -1.80 -16.75
CA ALA A 163 6.90 -0.46 -17.12
C ALA A 163 6.78 0.52 -15.93
N GLY A 164 7.11 0.07 -14.72
CA GLY A 164 7.04 0.85 -13.50
C GLY A 164 5.69 0.84 -12.80
N ASN A 165 4.57 0.77 -13.55
CA ASN A 165 3.21 0.71 -13.01
C ASN A 165 2.23 0.08 -14.00
N GLN A 166 0.96 -0.13 -13.56
CA GLN A 166 -0.10 -0.76 -14.37
C GLN A 166 -0.39 0.00 -15.67
N GLU A 167 -0.58 1.32 -15.59
CA GLU A 167 -0.92 2.13 -16.77
C GLU A 167 0.22 2.16 -17.80
N GLY A 168 1.48 2.20 -17.33
CA GLY A 168 2.65 2.08 -18.18
C GLY A 168 2.70 0.75 -18.94
N ALA A 169 2.36 -0.36 -18.27
CA ALA A 169 2.29 -1.68 -18.90
C ALA A 169 1.15 -1.75 -19.95
N ILE A 170 -0.04 -1.21 -19.62
CA ILE A 170 -1.15 -1.14 -20.58
C ILE A 170 -0.78 -0.28 -21.78
N THR A 171 -0.09 0.85 -21.57
CA THR A 171 0.34 1.74 -22.67
C THR A 171 1.33 1.04 -23.60
N GLN A 172 2.29 0.26 -23.09
CA GLN A 172 3.21 -0.51 -23.93
C GLN A 172 2.49 -1.57 -24.76
N LEU A 173 1.49 -2.23 -24.21
CA LEU A 173 0.63 -3.15 -24.95
C LEU A 173 -0.17 -2.40 -26.03
N LYS A 174 -0.86 -1.29 -25.65
CA LYS A 174 -1.69 -0.47 -26.56
C LYS A 174 -0.92 0.03 -27.76
N THR A 175 0.34 0.40 -27.56
CA THR A 175 1.22 0.92 -28.65
C THR A 175 1.93 -0.18 -29.46
N GLY A 176 1.67 -1.46 -29.16
CA GLY A 176 2.31 -2.59 -29.85
C GLY A 176 3.80 -2.76 -29.52
N ARG A 177 4.30 -2.09 -28.49
CA ARG A 177 5.68 -2.18 -28.05
C ARG A 177 6.02 -3.55 -27.45
N THR A 178 5.01 -4.21 -26.87
CA THR A 178 5.04 -5.59 -26.41
C THR A 178 3.83 -6.34 -26.93
N VAL A 179 3.94 -7.65 -27.08
CA VAL A 179 2.86 -8.47 -27.66
C VAL A 179 1.79 -8.88 -26.64
N ALA A 180 2.14 -8.89 -25.36
CA ALA A 180 1.26 -9.26 -24.28
C ALA A 180 1.61 -8.48 -23.00
N ALA A 181 0.68 -8.45 -22.04
CA ALA A 181 0.86 -7.83 -20.75
C ALA A 181 0.29 -8.70 -19.62
N GLY A 182 1.00 -8.73 -18.47
CA GLY A 182 0.47 -9.22 -17.20
C GLY A 182 -0.06 -8.05 -16.37
N LEU A 183 -1.33 -8.09 -15.97
CA LEU A 183 -2.03 -6.93 -15.40
C LEU A 183 -3.00 -7.33 -14.28
N ASN A 184 -3.36 -6.35 -13.45
CA ASN A 184 -4.53 -6.41 -12.59
C ASN A 184 -5.78 -6.24 -13.47
N ALA A 185 -6.69 -7.20 -13.46
CA ALA A 185 -7.90 -7.24 -14.28
C ALA A 185 -8.80 -6.00 -14.11
N GLU A 186 -8.98 -5.54 -12.86
CA GLU A 186 -9.85 -4.39 -12.59
C GLU A 186 -9.23 -3.07 -13.09
N VAL A 187 -7.91 -2.91 -12.96
CA VAL A 187 -7.19 -1.75 -13.50
C VAL A 187 -7.25 -1.74 -15.03
N LEU A 188 -7.03 -2.90 -15.65
CA LEU A 188 -7.14 -3.05 -17.09
C LEU A 188 -8.54 -2.73 -17.59
N LYS A 189 -9.58 -3.28 -16.95
CA LYS A 189 -10.98 -3.03 -17.30
C LYS A 189 -11.32 -1.54 -17.26
N ALA A 190 -11.01 -0.86 -16.16
CA ALA A 190 -11.26 0.57 -16.01
C ALA A 190 -10.49 1.40 -17.06
N TYR A 191 -9.24 1.03 -17.36
CA TYR A 191 -8.46 1.69 -18.41
C TYR A 191 -9.07 1.44 -19.80
N ALA A 192 -9.45 0.19 -20.10
CA ALA A 192 -10.00 -0.19 -21.39
C ALA A 192 -11.34 0.50 -21.68
N GLU A 193 -12.20 0.64 -20.67
CA GLU A 193 -13.45 1.39 -20.76
C GLU A 193 -13.19 2.88 -21.08
N ARG A 194 -12.28 3.52 -20.36
CA ARG A 194 -11.92 4.94 -20.53
C ARG A 194 -11.28 5.22 -21.89
N GLU A 195 -10.40 4.35 -22.34
CA GLU A 195 -9.55 4.55 -23.53
C GLU A 195 -10.02 3.76 -24.75
N HIS A 196 -11.18 3.10 -24.68
CA HIS A 196 -11.74 2.25 -25.73
C HIS A 196 -10.75 1.20 -26.25
N LEU A 197 -9.96 0.59 -25.32
CA LEU A 197 -8.98 -0.43 -25.66
C LEU A 197 -9.66 -1.81 -25.81
N ALA A 198 -9.62 -2.38 -26.98
CA ALA A 198 -10.07 -3.73 -27.22
C ALA A 198 -8.94 -4.74 -26.97
N TYR A 199 -9.16 -5.69 -26.08
CA TYR A 199 -8.20 -6.72 -25.69
C TYR A 199 -8.85 -8.11 -25.61
N ARG A 200 -8.03 -9.13 -25.49
CA ARG A 200 -8.40 -10.52 -25.24
C ARG A 200 -7.60 -11.08 -24.10
N VAL A 201 -8.26 -11.75 -23.17
CA VAL A 201 -7.65 -12.48 -22.07
C VAL A 201 -7.17 -13.85 -22.55
N LEU A 202 -5.89 -14.14 -22.38
CA LEU A 202 -5.29 -15.48 -22.62
C LEU A 202 -5.33 -16.35 -21.37
N TRP A 203 -5.24 -15.70 -20.19
CA TRP A 203 -5.26 -16.39 -18.91
C TRP A 203 -5.74 -15.43 -17.80
N GLY A 204 -6.48 -15.98 -16.83
CA GLY A 204 -6.90 -15.30 -15.61
C GLY A 204 -6.63 -16.16 -14.38
N SER A 205 -6.24 -15.54 -13.28
CA SER A 205 -6.06 -16.22 -11.99
C SER A 205 -7.38 -16.46 -11.27
N GLU A 206 -7.34 -17.23 -10.19
CA GLU A 206 -8.38 -17.14 -9.16
C GLU A 206 -8.44 -15.72 -8.57
N LYS A 207 -9.51 -15.44 -7.83
CA LYS A 207 -9.73 -14.13 -7.24
C LYS A 207 -9.12 -14.02 -5.85
N TYR A 208 -8.55 -12.85 -5.55
CA TYR A 208 -7.89 -12.52 -4.29
C TYR A 208 -8.45 -11.22 -3.69
N LEU A 209 -8.54 -11.16 -2.37
CA LEU A 209 -8.52 -9.88 -1.67
C LEU A 209 -7.11 -9.31 -1.83
N ASN A 210 -6.99 -8.16 -2.50
CA ASN A 210 -5.68 -7.69 -2.92
C ASN A 210 -4.90 -6.99 -1.79
N LEU A 211 -5.50 -5.99 -1.15
CA LEU A 211 -4.82 -5.15 -0.18
C LEU A 211 -5.44 -5.29 1.21
N ALA A 212 -4.56 -5.34 2.22
CA ALA A 212 -4.94 -5.37 3.61
C ALA A 212 -4.51 -4.10 4.34
N LEU A 213 -5.24 -3.78 5.40
CA LEU A 213 -4.82 -2.89 6.47
C LEU A 213 -4.25 -3.76 7.58
N SER A 214 -2.98 -3.58 7.89
CA SER A 214 -2.27 -4.41 8.87
C SER A 214 -1.46 -3.54 9.84
N ALA A 215 -1.25 -4.04 11.06
CA ALA A 215 -0.41 -3.40 12.07
C ALA A 215 0.77 -4.31 12.43
N HIS A 216 1.94 -3.70 12.65
CA HIS A 216 3.13 -4.38 13.14
C HIS A 216 2.96 -4.71 14.65
N PRO A 217 3.46 -5.86 15.15
CA PRO A 217 3.28 -6.26 16.54
C PRO A 217 3.95 -5.34 17.56
N SER A 218 4.84 -4.45 17.15
CA SER A 218 5.41 -3.40 18.02
C SER A 218 4.42 -2.30 18.40
N VAL A 219 3.28 -2.19 17.68
CA VAL A 219 2.26 -1.20 17.98
C VAL A 219 1.36 -1.74 19.11
N PRO A 220 1.16 -0.99 20.21
CA PRO A 220 0.28 -1.41 21.30
C PRO A 220 -1.15 -1.70 20.81
N ALA A 221 -1.79 -2.70 21.41
CA ALA A 221 -3.12 -3.15 21.01
C ALA A 221 -4.17 -2.03 21.06
N ASP A 222 -4.13 -1.19 22.09
CA ASP A 222 -5.04 -0.05 22.25
C ASP A 222 -4.83 1.00 21.15
N THR A 223 -3.58 1.23 20.75
CA THR A 223 -3.23 2.10 19.63
C THR A 223 -3.78 1.55 18.30
N VAL A 224 -3.64 0.24 18.09
CA VAL A 224 -4.21 -0.43 16.89
C VAL A 224 -5.73 -0.31 16.91
N ALA A 225 -6.38 -0.53 18.06
CA ALA A 225 -7.83 -0.43 18.20
C ALA A 225 -8.34 0.99 17.88
N ALA A 226 -7.68 2.03 18.41
CA ALA A 226 -8.05 3.43 18.16
C ALA A 226 -7.94 3.79 16.67
N VAL A 227 -6.81 3.45 16.03
CA VAL A 227 -6.59 3.69 14.59
C VAL A 227 -7.58 2.90 13.74
N ARG A 228 -7.84 1.62 14.10
CA ARG A 228 -8.83 0.78 13.42
C ARG A 228 -10.22 1.39 13.47
N THR A 229 -10.70 1.78 14.65
CA THR A 229 -12.02 2.40 14.82
C THR A 229 -12.14 3.66 13.97
N ALA A 230 -11.19 4.60 14.11
CA ALA A 230 -11.21 5.86 13.34
C ALA A 230 -11.24 5.63 11.82
N LEU A 231 -10.56 4.59 11.32
CA LEU A 231 -10.49 4.31 9.90
C LEU A 231 -11.75 3.58 9.38
N LEU A 232 -12.26 2.59 10.13
CA LEU A 232 -13.41 1.79 9.70
C LEU A 232 -14.73 2.56 9.77
N GLU A 233 -14.85 3.49 10.72
CA GLU A 233 -16.03 4.35 10.89
C GLU A 233 -15.95 5.64 10.05
N MET A 234 -14.83 5.89 9.36
CA MET A 234 -14.57 7.12 8.62
C MET A 234 -15.63 7.45 7.57
N ALA A 235 -16.16 6.43 6.88
CA ALA A 235 -17.17 6.62 5.85
C ALA A 235 -18.56 6.96 6.41
N ASP A 236 -18.81 6.60 7.67
CA ASP A 236 -20.09 6.85 8.37
C ASP A 236 -20.09 8.20 9.10
N ASP A 237 -18.92 8.83 9.28
CA ASP A 237 -18.77 10.19 9.81
C ASP A 237 -18.87 11.20 8.66
N PRO A 238 -19.72 12.24 8.73
CA PRO A 238 -19.87 13.23 7.67
C PRO A 238 -18.57 13.95 7.27
N GLU A 239 -17.68 14.24 8.23
CA GLU A 239 -16.36 14.84 7.97
C GLU A 239 -15.43 13.82 7.29
N GLY A 240 -15.40 12.59 7.81
CA GLY A 240 -14.64 11.48 7.25
C GLY A 240 -15.06 11.17 5.81
N ALA A 241 -16.35 11.07 5.54
CA ALA A 241 -16.88 10.87 4.19
C ALA A 241 -16.43 11.98 3.21
N LYS A 242 -16.45 13.23 3.65
CA LYS A 242 -15.95 14.38 2.86
C LYS A 242 -14.45 14.24 2.58
N VAL A 243 -13.65 13.88 3.56
CA VAL A 243 -12.20 13.66 3.39
C VAL A 243 -11.94 12.54 2.38
N LEU A 244 -12.68 11.42 2.46
CA LEU A 244 -12.57 10.31 1.50
C LEU A 244 -12.93 10.75 0.08
N ALA A 245 -13.98 11.55 -0.09
CA ALA A 245 -14.39 12.08 -1.39
C ALA A 245 -13.31 13.00 -2.00
N VAL A 246 -12.78 13.95 -1.22
CA VAL A 246 -11.70 14.85 -1.68
C VAL A 246 -10.43 14.08 -2.03
N ALA A 247 -10.04 13.09 -1.22
CA ALA A 247 -8.89 12.25 -1.51
C ALA A 247 -9.07 11.45 -2.81
N ALA A 248 -10.26 10.92 -3.05
CA ALA A 248 -10.61 10.17 -4.25
C ALA A 248 -10.60 11.04 -5.52
N GLU A 249 -11.13 12.27 -5.43
CA GLU A 249 -11.12 13.24 -6.53
C GLU A 249 -9.70 13.59 -6.96
N ALA A 250 -8.79 13.81 -6.01
CA ALA A 250 -7.38 14.11 -6.29
C ALA A 250 -6.68 13.06 -7.16
N VAL A 251 -7.15 11.82 -7.13
CA VAL A 251 -6.58 10.70 -7.88
C VAL A 251 -7.55 10.12 -8.94
N LYS A 252 -8.67 10.78 -9.17
CA LYS A 252 -9.72 10.37 -10.13
C LYS A 252 -10.16 8.93 -9.94
N ALA A 253 -10.43 8.54 -8.70
CA ALA A 253 -10.86 7.19 -8.31
C ALA A 253 -12.12 7.26 -7.43
N PRO A 254 -12.89 6.18 -7.30
CA PRO A 254 -13.97 6.14 -6.32
C PRO A 254 -13.42 6.25 -4.89
N PRO A 255 -14.19 6.83 -3.95
CA PRO A 255 -13.82 6.88 -2.55
C PRO A 255 -13.58 5.48 -1.97
N LEU A 256 -12.49 5.32 -1.21
CA LEU A 256 -12.28 4.10 -0.44
C LEU A 256 -13.20 4.08 0.78
N VAL A 257 -13.85 2.95 0.99
CA VAL A 257 -14.53 2.61 2.24
C VAL A 257 -13.76 1.47 2.86
N PHE A 258 -13.46 1.55 4.14
CA PHE A 258 -12.72 0.50 4.83
C PHE A 258 -13.68 -0.36 5.66
N ILE A 259 -13.46 -1.68 5.64
CA ILE A 259 -14.28 -2.65 6.38
C ILE A 259 -13.38 -3.58 7.19
N PRO A 260 -13.91 -4.23 8.25
CA PRO A 260 -13.17 -5.21 9.01
C PRO A 260 -12.64 -6.35 8.14
N ALA A 261 -11.46 -6.85 8.48
CA ALA A 261 -10.90 -8.07 7.92
C ALA A 261 -9.95 -8.72 8.94
N LYS A 262 -9.62 -9.98 8.72
CA LYS A 262 -8.73 -10.78 9.55
C LYS A 262 -7.69 -11.52 8.71
N ASP A 263 -6.66 -12.01 9.34
CA ASP A 263 -5.55 -12.70 8.68
C ASP A 263 -6.00 -13.87 7.78
N SER A 264 -6.97 -14.67 8.24
CA SER A 264 -7.46 -15.82 7.48
C SER A 264 -8.18 -15.46 6.16
N ASP A 265 -8.63 -14.23 6.01
CA ASP A 265 -9.25 -13.76 4.76
C ASP A 265 -8.25 -13.71 3.59
N PHE A 266 -6.95 -13.74 3.91
CA PHE A 266 -5.83 -13.69 2.96
C PHE A 266 -5.03 -15.00 2.88
N ASP A 267 -5.57 -16.12 3.36
CA ASP A 267 -4.86 -17.40 3.39
C ASP A 267 -4.55 -17.97 1.99
N ASN A 268 -5.37 -17.67 0.98
CA ASN A 268 -5.07 -18.03 -0.40
C ASN A 268 -3.82 -17.29 -0.92
N MET A 269 -3.64 -16.04 -0.58
CA MET A 269 -2.44 -15.26 -0.94
C MET A 269 -1.18 -15.81 -0.24
N ARG A 270 -1.26 -16.14 1.06
CA ARG A 270 -0.16 -16.79 1.77
C ARG A 270 0.20 -18.14 1.15
N ARG A 271 -0.80 -18.95 0.80
CA ARG A 271 -0.60 -20.23 0.12
C ARG A 271 0.11 -20.05 -1.21
N PHE A 272 -0.30 -19.05 -2.01
CA PHE A 272 0.39 -18.72 -3.24
C PHE A 272 1.88 -18.45 -2.98
N TYR A 273 2.22 -17.53 -2.08
CA TYR A 273 3.62 -17.18 -1.81
C TYR A 273 4.47 -18.32 -1.22
N ARG A 274 3.85 -19.32 -0.60
CA ARG A 274 4.54 -20.52 -0.11
C ARG A 274 4.84 -21.54 -1.21
N THR A 275 4.13 -21.51 -2.33
CA THR A 275 4.17 -22.54 -3.37
C THR A 275 4.60 -22.03 -4.75
N THR A 276 4.68 -20.74 -4.94
CA THR A 276 5.06 -20.14 -6.24
C THR A 276 6.53 -20.40 -6.57
N PRO A 277 6.85 -20.75 -7.83
CA PRO A 277 8.23 -20.82 -8.31
C PRO A 277 8.82 -19.42 -8.60
N VAL A 278 7.99 -18.36 -8.60
CA VAL A 278 8.44 -16.99 -8.86
C VAL A 278 9.35 -16.51 -7.74
N LYS A 279 10.56 -16.10 -8.10
CA LYS A 279 11.50 -15.48 -7.15
C LYS A 279 11.04 -14.07 -6.85
N ILE A 280 10.77 -13.81 -5.57
CA ILE A 280 10.40 -12.47 -5.10
C ILE A 280 11.67 -11.68 -4.79
N GLU A 281 11.82 -10.51 -5.40
CA GLU A 281 12.95 -9.63 -5.10
C GLU A 281 12.77 -9.00 -3.71
N LEU A 282 13.79 -9.21 -2.86
CA LEU A 282 13.78 -8.81 -1.45
C LEU A 282 14.83 -7.72 -1.14
N GLN A 283 15.38 -7.09 -2.18
CA GLN A 283 16.47 -6.11 -2.03
C GLN A 283 15.98 -4.78 -1.47
#